data_ef8207417cfd7ae7f69c17762332734c
#
_entry.id   ef8207417cfd7ae7f69c17762332734c
#
_cell.length_a   1.000
_cell.length_b   1.000
_cell.length_c   1.000
_cell.angle_alpha   90.00
_cell.angle_beta   90.00
_cell.angle_gamma   90.00
#
_symmetry.space_group_name_H-M   'P 1'
#
loop_
_entity.id
_entity.type
_entity.pdbx_description
1 polymer ?
#
loop_
_entity_poly.entity_id
_entity_poly.type
_entity_poly.pdbx_seq_one_letter_code
_entity_poly.pdbx_strand_id
1 'polypeptide(L)'
;HKSWLGPMGTGGLIINTDIDIKPLKAGGTGGDSAYEYQPDYYPNHLETGTSNVSGIAGLRAAIKFLNREGIDNIHNKEKELTKYALQRLETVKDIEIYGPKDCEKILSVISFNIKNKRPEDISTILDQKYDIMLRAGLHCAPTAHSVINTKDRGSLRIGIGYFNTKDDIDKLVEALNNL
;
A
#
# COMPACT_ATOMS: atom_id res chain seq x y z
N HIS A 1 5.22 4.98 -3.28
CA HIS A 1 4.77 3.88 -4.12
C HIS A 1 3.57 3.11 -3.53
N LYS A 2 2.84 3.70 -2.58
CA LYS A 2 1.61 3.16 -2.00
C LYS A 2 0.49 4.18 -2.20
N SER A 3 -0.14 4.67 -1.13
CA SER A 3 -1.26 5.61 -1.21
C SER A 3 -0.95 6.93 -1.95
N TRP A 4 0.31 7.32 -2.04
CA TRP A 4 0.74 8.48 -2.80
C TRP A 4 0.84 8.23 -4.31
N LEU A 5 0.70 6.99 -4.78
CA LEU A 5 0.74 6.58 -6.19
C LEU A 5 2.04 6.96 -6.92
N GLY A 6 3.08 7.33 -6.20
CA GLY A 6 4.38 7.71 -6.76
C GLY A 6 5.27 6.49 -7.06
N PRO A 7 6.37 6.68 -7.80
CA PRO A 7 7.34 5.62 -8.06
C PRO A 7 8.04 5.14 -6.79
N MET A 8 8.53 3.89 -6.81
CA MET A 8 9.40 3.37 -5.76
C MET A 8 10.69 4.20 -5.64
N GLY A 9 11.25 4.24 -4.42
CA GLY A 9 12.50 4.98 -4.15
C GLY A 9 12.32 6.49 -4.10
N THR A 10 11.09 6.98 -3.93
CA THR A 10 10.78 8.39 -3.72
C THR A 10 10.14 8.62 -2.37
N GLY A 11 10.40 9.77 -1.80
CA GLY A 11 9.84 10.20 -0.53
C GLY A 11 10.15 11.68 -0.31
N GLY A 12 9.71 12.22 0.82
CA GLY A 12 9.98 13.61 1.18
C GLY A 12 9.93 13.80 2.69
N LEU A 13 10.67 14.80 3.15
CA LEU A 13 10.64 15.28 4.51
C LEU A 13 10.14 16.72 4.49
N ILE A 14 9.10 17.00 5.25
CA ILE A 14 8.57 18.35 5.45
C ILE A 14 8.94 18.77 6.86
N ILE A 15 9.68 19.87 6.96
CA ILE A 15 10.15 20.42 8.23
C ILE A 15 9.34 21.71 8.50
N ASN A 16 8.58 21.71 9.57
CA ASN A 16 7.74 22.85 9.99
C ASN A 16 8.15 23.31 11.40
N THR A 17 9.44 23.46 11.62
CA THR A 17 10.00 23.85 12.92
C THR A 17 11.46 24.27 12.76
N ASP A 18 12.00 24.99 13.74
CA ASP A 18 13.41 25.41 13.79
C ASP A 18 14.34 24.32 14.37
N ILE A 19 13.95 23.06 14.29
CA ILE A 19 14.80 21.95 14.76
C ILE A 19 15.97 21.79 13.78
N ASP A 20 17.18 21.79 14.32
CA ASP A 20 18.38 21.40 13.58
C ASP A 20 18.39 19.88 13.34
N ILE A 21 18.30 19.49 12.07
CA ILE A 21 18.33 18.08 11.65
C ILE A 21 19.71 17.78 11.09
N LYS A 22 20.43 16.88 11.77
CA LYS A 22 21.75 16.45 11.31
C LYS A 22 21.65 15.57 10.06
N PRO A 23 22.51 15.76 9.06
CA PRO A 23 22.58 14.89 7.90
C PRO A 23 22.88 13.45 8.31
N LEU A 24 22.13 12.50 7.77
CA LEU A 24 22.42 11.07 7.94
C LEU A 24 23.62 10.62 7.10
N LYS A 25 23.81 11.27 5.96
CA LYS A 25 24.90 11.03 5.00
C LYS A 25 25.51 12.36 4.59
N ALA A 26 26.82 12.35 4.33
CA ALA A 26 27.53 13.47 3.76
C ALA A 26 28.20 13.05 2.45
N GLY A 27 28.28 13.97 1.49
CA GLY A 27 28.89 13.70 0.18
C GLY A 27 28.52 14.76 -0.85
N GLY A 28 28.87 14.54 -2.10
CA GLY A 28 28.54 15.47 -3.17
C GLY A 28 27.03 15.74 -3.25
N THR A 29 26.64 17.00 -3.36
CA THR A 29 25.22 17.43 -3.39
C THR A 29 24.67 17.57 -4.80
N GLY A 30 25.53 17.46 -5.83
CA GLY A 30 25.15 17.69 -7.23
C GLY A 30 25.02 19.17 -7.62
N GLY A 31 25.05 20.09 -6.64
CA GLY A 31 24.92 21.53 -6.85
C GLY A 31 26.14 22.34 -6.48
N ASP A 32 26.80 21.98 -5.39
CA ASP A 32 27.90 22.75 -4.77
C ASP A 32 29.18 21.93 -4.71
N SER A 33 29.73 21.55 -5.85
CA SER A 33 30.91 20.68 -5.96
C SER A 33 32.20 21.29 -5.41
N ALA A 34 32.24 22.60 -5.17
CA ALA A 34 33.39 23.32 -4.63
C ALA A 34 33.48 23.28 -3.09
N TYR A 35 32.42 22.86 -2.41
CA TYR A 35 32.40 22.76 -0.96
C TYR A 35 33.11 21.48 -0.49
N GLU A 36 34.00 21.61 0.48
CA GLU A 36 34.72 20.49 1.12
C GLU A 36 33.83 19.78 2.17
N TYR A 37 32.82 20.43 2.68
CA TYR A 37 31.90 19.95 3.73
C TYR A 37 30.46 19.91 3.24
N GLN A 38 29.62 19.14 3.93
CA GLN A 38 28.18 19.15 3.68
C GLN A 38 27.63 20.56 3.91
N PRO A 39 26.87 21.14 2.96
CA PRO A 39 26.26 22.46 3.12
C PRO A 39 25.38 22.54 4.37
N ASP A 40 25.28 23.72 4.96
CA ASP A 40 24.45 24.01 6.14
C ASP A 40 23.07 24.58 5.79
N TYR A 41 22.75 24.74 4.51
CA TYR A 41 21.46 25.28 4.03
C TYR A 41 20.59 24.19 3.39
N TYR A 42 19.29 24.28 3.61
CA TYR A 42 18.29 23.38 3.04
C TYR A 42 17.99 23.75 1.57
N PRO A 43 17.68 22.77 0.71
CA PRO A 43 17.57 21.32 1.01
C PRO A 43 18.93 20.58 1.00
N ASN A 44 20.00 21.20 0.50
CA ASN A 44 21.30 20.57 0.25
C ASN A 44 21.95 20.00 1.52
N HIS A 45 21.62 20.56 2.70
CA HIS A 45 22.07 20.04 3.98
C HIS A 45 21.70 18.55 4.19
N LEU A 46 20.54 18.11 3.72
CA LEU A 46 20.06 16.73 3.87
C LEU A 46 20.14 15.88 2.61
N GLU A 47 20.56 16.48 1.49
CA GLU A 47 20.64 15.81 0.20
C GLU A 47 22.09 15.43 -0.13
N THR A 48 22.30 14.18 -0.55
CA THR A 48 23.61 13.69 -0.99
C THR A 48 23.48 12.82 -2.25
N GLY A 49 24.43 13.01 -3.17
CA GLY A 49 24.45 12.31 -4.44
C GLY A 49 23.54 12.95 -5.49
N THR A 50 23.44 12.33 -6.64
CA THR A 50 22.57 12.75 -7.72
C THR A 50 21.13 12.44 -7.39
N SER A 51 20.27 13.45 -7.41
CA SER A 51 18.84 13.29 -7.12
C SER A 51 18.13 12.35 -8.12
N ASN A 52 17.16 11.59 -7.65
CA ASN A 52 16.28 10.76 -8.48
C ASN A 52 15.24 11.64 -9.21
N VAL A 53 15.69 12.42 -10.19
CA VAL A 53 14.87 13.41 -10.89
C VAL A 53 13.65 12.79 -11.56
N SER A 54 13.79 11.63 -12.20
CA SER A 54 12.68 10.92 -12.85
C SER A 54 11.64 10.44 -11.84
N GLY A 55 12.08 9.89 -10.71
CA GLY A 55 11.20 9.48 -9.62
C GLY A 55 10.47 10.66 -8.97
N ILE A 56 11.17 11.78 -8.75
CA ILE A 56 10.58 13.01 -8.21
C ILE A 56 9.53 13.59 -9.17
N ALA A 57 9.81 13.58 -10.48
CA ALA A 57 8.85 14.01 -11.49
C ALA A 57 7.58 13.12 -11.50
N GLY A 58 7.74 11.80 -11.34
CA GLY A 58 6.64 10.86 -11.18
C GLY A 58 5.83 11.11 -9.91
N LEU A 59 6.50 11.34 -8.76
CA LEU A 59 5.83 11.69 -7.51
C LEU A 59 5.04 13.00 -7.63
N ARG A 60 5.61 14.02 -8.30
CA ARG A 60 4.91 15.27 -8.58
C ARG A 60 3.62 15.04 -9.40
N ALA A 61 3.68 14.17 -10.42
CA ALA A 61 2.51 13.83 -11.22
C ALA A 61 1.43 13.13 -10.37
N ALA A 62 1.83 12.21 -9.52
CA ALA A 62 0.95 11.52 -8.59
C ALA A 62 0.27 12.50 -7.60
N ILE A 63 1.02 13.42 -6.99
CA ILE A 63 0.45 14.44 -6.10
C ILE A 63 -0.56 15.35 -6.84
N LYS A 64 -0.26 15.73 -8.09
CA LYS A 64 -1.20 16.49 -8.91
C LYS A 64 -2.50 15.73 -9.17
N PHE A 65 -2.39 14.43 -9.43
CA PHE A 65 -3.56 13.54 -9.59
C PHE A 65 -4.38 13.50 -8.30
N LEU A 66 -3.76 13.23 -7.14
CA LEU A 66 -4.44 13.17 -5.85
C LEU A 66 -5.16 14.49 -5.52
N ASN A 67 -4.52 15.63 -5.78
CA ASN A 67 -5.12 16.95 -5.55
C ASN A 67 -6.30 17.23 -6.50
N ARG A 68 -6.23 16.77 -7.74
CA ARG A 68 -7.30 16.93 -8.74
C ARG A 68 -8.53 16.09 -8.39
N GLU A 69 -8.32 14.83 -8.05
CA GLU A 69 -9.40 13.92 -7.66
C GLU A 69 -10.00 14.27 -6.29
N GLY A 70 -9.17 14.83 -5.39
CA GLY A 70 -9.52 15.13 -4.02
C GLY A 70 -9.37 13.91 -3.09
N ILE A 71 -8.67 14.09 -1.99
CA ILE A 71 -8.37 13.00 -1.03
C ILE A 71 -9.67 12.42 -0.45
N ASP A 72 -10.64 13.28 -0.13
CA ASP A 72 -11.94 12.85 0.41
C ASP A 72 -12.73 12.02 -0.59
N ASN A 73 -12.70 12.38 -1.88
CA ASN A 73 -13.36 11.61 -2.94
C ASN A 73 -12.73 10.23 -3.11
N ILE A 74 -11.39 10.17 -3.07
CA ILE A 74 -10.65 8.91 -3.13
C ILE A 74 -11.01 8.04 -1.92
N HIS A 75 -10.96 8.61 -0.72
CA HIS A 75 -11.31 7.91 0.52
C HIS A 75 -12.73 7.36 0.50
N ASN A 76 -13.71 8.18 0.11
CA ASN A 76 -15.12 7.78 0.05
C ASN A 76 -15.34 6.64 -0.95
N LYS A 77 -14.70 6.70 -2.12
CA LYS A 77 -14.76 5.62 -3.12
C LYS A 77 -14.15 4.32 -2.58
N GLU A 78 -12.96 4.38 -2.00
CA GLU A 78 -12.30 3.21 -1.42
C GLU A 78 -13.13 2.61 -0.27
N LYS A 79 -13.73 3.44 0.56
CA LYS A 79 -14.61 3.02 1.65
C LYS A 79 -15.89 2.34 1.14
N GLU A 80 -16.54 2.90 0.10
CA GLU A 80 -17.69 2.27 -0.55
C GLU A 80 -17.35 0.89 -1.12
N LEU A 81 -16.23 0.79 -1.82
CA LEU A 81 -15.73 -0.47 -2.37
C LEU A 81 -15.36 -1.48 -1.27
N THR A 82 -14.78 -1.01 -0.17
CA THR A 82 -14.44 -1.85 0.99
C THR A 82 -15.70 -2.42 1.64
N LYS A 83 -16.73 -1.59 1.81
CA LYS A 83 -18.05 -2.05 2.31
C LYS A 83 -18.65 -3.12 1.40
N TYR A 84 -18.62 -2.86 0.09
CA TYR A 84 -19.09 -3.82 -0.90
C TYR A 84 -18.30 -5.13 -0.86
N ALA A 85 -16.97 -5.05 -0.78
CA ALA A 85 -16.11 -6.22 -0.70
C ALA A 85 -16.38 -7.07 0.56
N LEU A 86 -16.56 -6.44 1.73
CA LEU A 86 -16.94 -7.17 2.95
C LEU A 86 -18.24 -7.95 2.77
N GLN A 87 -19.29 -7.30 2.24
CA GLN A 87 -20.57 -7.93 1.98
C GLN A 87 -20.46 -9.10 1.00
N ARG A 88 -19.70 -8.92 -0.07
CA ARG A 88 -19.52 -9.96 -1.09
C ARG A 88 -18.67 -11.12 -0.59
N LEU A 89 -17.59 -10.85 0.14
CA LEU A 89 -16.73 -11.89 0.72
C LEU A 89 -17.48 -12.77 1.73
N GLU A 90 -18.43 -12.23 2.50
CA GLU A 90 -19.24 -13.02 3.43
C GLU A 90 -20.10 -14.09 2.73
N THR A 91 -20.31 -14.00 1.42
CA THR A 91 -21.02 -15.04 0.64
C THR A 91 -20.11 -16.20 0.22
N VAL A 92 -18.80 -16.09 0.42
CA VAL A 92 -17.85 -17.15 0.08
C VAL A 92 -17.89 -18.24 1.14
N LYS A 93 -18.05 -19.47 0.71
CA LYS A 93 -18.10 -20.63 1.62
C LYS A 93 -16.80 -20.79 2.41
N ASP A 94 -16.92 -21.06 3.68
CA ASP A 94 -15.79 -21.35 4.58
C ASP A 94 -14.76 -20.21 4.71
N ILE A 95 -15.14 -18.97 4.40
CA ILE A 95 -14.27 -17.81 4.55
C ILE A 95 -14.13 -17.41 6.02
N GLU A 96 -12.91 -17.02 6.39
CA GLU A 96 -12.56 -16.43 7.68
C GLU A 96 -12.00 -15.03 7.44
N ILE A 97 -12.80 -13.99 7.67
CA ILE A 97 -12.36 -12.60 7.56
C ILE A 97 -11.78 -12.15 8.90
N TYR A 98 -10.58 -11.56 8.89
CA TYR A 98 -9.87 -11.09 10.08
C TYR A 98 -10.06 -9.59 10.28
N GLY A 99 -10.18 -9.18 11.55
CA GLY A 99 -10.40 -7.79 11.95
C GLY A 99 -11.87 -7.36 11.94
N PRO A 100 -12.13 -6.07 12.15
CA PRO A 100 -13.49 -5.53 12.13
C PRO A 100 -14.15 -5.70 10.75
N LYS A 101 -15.42 -6.10 10.75
CA LYS A 101 -16.24 -6.18 9.54
C LYS A 101 -17.06 -4.89 9.31
N ASP A 102 -16.53 -3.80 9.78
CA ASP A 102 -17.13 -2.47 9.72
C ASP A 102 -16.21 -1.54 8.94
N CYS A 103 -16.64 -1.10 7.77
CA CYS A 103 -15.87 -0.22 6.91
C CYS A 103 -15.54 1.15 7.53
N GLU A 104 -16.19 1.52 8.64
CA GLU A 104 -15.87 2.72 9.41
C GLU A 104 -14.62 2.53 10.29
N LYS A 105 -14.22 1.29 10.56
CA LYS A 105 -13.15 0.93 11.48
C LYS A 105 -11.93 0.33 10.80
N ILE A 106 -11.96 0.17 9.47
CA ILE A 106 -10.85 -0.37 8.68
C ILE A 106 -10.53 0.54 7.52
N LEU A 107 -9.29 0.45 7.05
CA LEU A 107 -8.91 1.00 5.75
C LEU A 107 -9.30 0.01 4.64
N SER A 108 -9.05 0.39 3.40
CA SER A 108 -9.33 -0.41 2.19
C SER A 108 -8.44 -1.65 2.03
N VAL A 109 -8.23 -2.35 3.15
CA VAL A 109 -7.43 -3.58 3.22
C VAL A 109 -8.20 -4.63 4.01
N ILE A 110 -8.42 -5.81 3.41
CA ILE A 110 -9.11 -6.92 4.04
C ILE A 110 -8.21 -8.15 4.01
N SER A 111 -7.98 -8.75 5.17
CA SER A 111 -7.28 -10.02 5.32
C SER A 111 -8.28 -11.14 5.60
N PHE A 112 -8.11 -12.27 4.93
CA PHE A 112 -9.01 -13.42 5.09
C PHE A 112 -8.30 -14.73 4.79
N ASN A 113 -8.93 -15.83 5.14
CA ASN A 113 -8.55 -17.18 4.74
C ASN A 113 -9.78 -18.00 4.33
N ILE A 114 -9.55 -19.12 3.69
CA ILE A 114 -10.58 -20.16 3.47
C ILE A 114 -10.15 -21.38 4.30
N LYS A 115 -11.08 -21.98 5.03
CA LYS A 115 -10.82 -23.16 5.87
C LYS A 115 -10.18 -24.26 5.06
N ASN A 116 -9.22 -24.96 5.65
CA ASN A 116 -8.53 -26.11 5.08
C ASN A 116 -7.80 -25.86 3.74
N LYS A 117 -7.60 -24.59 3.34
CA LYS A 117 -6.82 -24.22 2.16
C LYS A 117 -5.64 -23.33 2.57
N ARG A 118 -4.50 -23.52 1.92
CA ARG A 118 -3.33 -22.68 2.16
C ARG A 118 -3.46 -21.35 1.39
N PRO A 119 -3.15 -20.22 2.01
CA PRO A 119 -3.23 -18.92 1.34
C PRO A 119 -2.38 -18.83 0.06
N GLU A 120 -1.20 -19.43 0.07
CA GLU A 120 -0.28 -19.42 -1.07
C GLU A 120 -0.86 -20.19 -2.27
N ASP A 121 -1.51 -21.33 -2.03
CA ASP A 121 -2.10 -22.14 -3.08
C ASP A 121 -3.28 -21.41 -3.73
N ILE A 122 -4.13 -20.76 -2.91
CA ILE A 122 -5.24 -19.92 -3.40
C ILE A 122 -4.70 -18.77 -4.24
N SER A 123 -3.70 -18.04 -3.73
CA SER A 123 -3.09 -16.92 -4.44
C SER A 123 -2.55 -17.34 -5.80
N THR A 124 -1.88 -18.50 -5.87
CA THR A 124 -1.34 -19.07 -7.11
C THR A 124 -2.45 -19.41 -8.11
N ILE A 125 -3.53 -20.05 -7.63
CA ILE A 125 -4.66 -20.42 -8.50
C ILE A 125 -5.37 -19.17 -9.03
N LEU A 126 -5.59 -18.17 -8.19
CA LEU A 126 -6.23 -16.91 -8.58
C LEU A 126 -5.41 -16.18 -9.65
N ASP A 127 -4.10 -16.11 -9.49
CA ASP A 127 -3.20 -15.50 -10.48
C ASP A 127 -3.23 -16.27 -11.80
N GLN A 128 -2.99 -17.59 -11.77
CA GLN A 128 -2.83 -18.40 -12.98
C GLN A 128 -4.12 -18.64 -13.78
N LYS A 129 -5.26 -18.78 -13.09
CA LYS A 129 -6.52 -19.14 -13.75
C LYS A 129 -7.48 -17.97 -13.97
N TYR A 130 -7.39 -16.94 -13.13
CA TYR A 130 -8.38 -15.89 -13.10
C TYR A 130 -7.77 -14.50 -13.32
N ASP A 131 -6.44 -14.41 -13.47
CA ASP A 131 -5.70 -13.13 -13.61
C ASP A 131 -5.98 -12.17 -12.45
N ILE A 132 -6.12 -12.74 -11.24
CA ILE A 132 -6.39 -12.00 -10.00
C ILE A 132 -5.19 -12.08 -9.09
N MET A 133 -4.47 -10.96 -8.95
CA MET A 133 -3.29 -10.85 -8.11
C MET A 133 -3.65 -10.33 -6.72
N LEU A 134 -3.43 -11.16 -5.71
CA LEU A 134 -3.51 -10.78 -4.31
C LEU A 134 -2.33 -11.33 -3.51
N ARG A 135 -2.09 -10.77 -2.35
CA ARG A 135 -0.92 -11.15 -1.56
C ARG A 135 -1.28 -12.22 -0.55
N ALA A 136 -0.44 -13.28 -0.47
CA ALA A 136 -0.47 -14.30 0.57
C ALA A 136 0.70 -14.15 1.55
N GLY A 137 0.58 -14.64 2.78
CA GLY A 137 1.61 -14.72 3.81
C GLY A 137 1.46 -13.71 4.94
N LEU A 138 2.59 -13.24 5.51
CA LEU A 138 2.60 -12.39 6.72
C LEU A 138 2.53 -10.89 6.45
N HIS A 139 2.51 -10.45 5.20
CA HIS A 139 2.33 -9.04 4.77
C HIS A 139 3.30 -8.03 5.41
N CYS A 140 4.52 -8.46 5.79
CA CYS A 140 5.49 -7.68 6.57
C CYS A 140 4.96 -7.21 7.94
N ALA A 141 4.00 -7.93 8.52
CA ALA A 141 3.31 -7.60 9.76
C ALA A 141 3.21 -8.81 10.72
N PRO A 142 4.32 -9.45 11.10
CA PRO A 142 4.29 -10.69 11.90
C PRO A 142 3.61 -10.49 13.26
N THR A 143 3.71 -9.31 13.86
CA THR A 143 3.06 -9.00 15.12
C THR A 143 1.53 -8.96 15.00
N ALA A 144 1.00 -8.37 13.90
CA ALA A 144 -0.43 -8.39 13.64
C ALA A 144 -0.93 -9.82 13.45
N HIS A 145 -0.18 -10.66 12.72
CA HIS A 145 -0.51 -12.07 12.55
C HIS A 145 -0.47 -12.88 13.85
N SER A 146 0.37 -12.49 14.83
CA SER A 146 0.34 -13.08 16.17
C SER A 146 -0.96 -12.76 16.92
N VAL A 147 -1.48 -11.53 16.77
CA VAL A 147 -2.74 -11.10 17.42
C VAL A 147 -3.96 -11.84 16.85
N ILE A 148 -3.99 -12.04 15.53
CA ILE A 148 -5.11 -12.73 14.85
C ILE A 148 -4.89 -14.25 14.71
N ASN A 149 -3.87 -14.83 15.38
CA ASN A 149 -3.55 -16.25 15.38
C ASN A 149 -3.32 -16.86 13.98
N THR A 150 -2.67 -16.12 13.10
CA THR A 150 -2.35 -16.57 11.74
C THR A 150 -0.86 -16.55 11.43
N LYS A 151 -0.01 -16.47 12.46
CA LYS A 151 1.45 -16.34 12.30
C LYS A 151 2.07 -17.53 11.55
N ASP A 152 1.62 -18.74 11.82
CA ASP A 152 2.17 -19.95 11.22
C ASP A 152 1.61 -20.24 9.81
N ARG A 153 0.42 -19.72 9.52
CA ARG A 153 -0.33 -19.98 8.28
C ARG A 153 -0.29 -18.79 7.30
N GLY A 154 -0.13 -17.58 7.82
CA GLY A 154 -0.36 -16.36 7.04
C GLY A 154 -1.84 -16.12 6.73
N SER A 155 -2.09 -15.17 5.85
CA SER A 155 -3.43 -14.90 5.31
C SER A 155 -3.36 -14.44 3.85
N LEU A 156 -4.47 -14.51 3.16
CA LEU A 156 -4.73 -13.75 1.96
C LEU A 156 -5.04 -12.30 2.33
N ARG A 157 -4.66 -11.36 1.48
CA ARG A 157 -4.96 -9.94 1.66
C ARG A 157 -5.28 -9.28 0.34
N ILE A 158 -6.44 -8.64 0.27
CA ILE A 158 -6.77 -7.69 -0.78
C ILE A 158 -6.50 -6.28 -0.31
N GLY A 159 -6.06 -5.44 -1.24
CA GLY A 159 -5.96 -3.99 -1.07
C GLY A 159 -6.80 -3.34 -2.16
N ILE A 160 -7.78 -2.54 -1.76
CA ILE A 160 -8.71 -1.88 -2.66
C ILE A 160 -8.23 -0.44 -2.82
N GLY A 161 -7.96 -0.03 -4.04
CA GLY A 161 -7.52 1.32 -4.37
C GLY A 161 -8.51 2.06 -5.25
N TYR A 162 -8.20 3.32 -5.51
CA TYR A 162 -9.03 4.22 -6.32
C TYR A 162 -9.43 3.66 -7.69
N PHE A 163 -8.56 2.87 -8.32
CA PHE A 163 -8.78 2.34 -9.67
C PHE A 163 -9.60 1.05 -9.72
N ASN A 164 -9.86 0.43 -8.56
CA ASN A 164 -10.70 -0.76 -8.51
C ASN A 164 -12.17 -0.43 -8.72
N THR A 165 -12.93 -1.46 -9.08
CA THR A 165 -14.36 -1.42 -9.37
C THR A 165 -15.10 -2.51 -8.59
N LYS A 166 -16.45 -2.44 -8.57
CA LYS A 166 -17.28 -3.53 -8.02
C LYS A 166 -17.14 -4.82 -8.83
N ASP A 167 -16.92 -4.71 -10.13
CA ASP A 167 -16.69 -5.85 -11.02
C ASP A 167 -15.42 -6.64 -10.65
N ASP A 168 -14.33 -5.96 -10.25
CA ASP A 168 -13.12 -6.64 -9.76
C ASP A 168 -13.40 -7.46 -8.49
N ILE A 169 -14.25 -6.92 -7.61
CA ILE A 169 -14.64 -7.61 -6.37
C ILE A 169 -15.54 -8.81 -6.69
N ASP A 170 -16.48 -8.65 -7.60
CA ASP A 170 -17.38 -9.74 -8.00
C ASP A 170 -16.61 -10.88 -8.67
N LYS A 171 -15.67 -10.58 -9.57
CA LYS A 171 -14.76 -11.55 -10.16
C LYS A 171 -13.94 -12.32 -9.13
N LEU A 172 -13.42 -11.62 -8.13
CA LEU A 172 -12.70 -12.27 -7.03
C LEU A 172 -13.61 -13.24 -6.27
N VAL A 173 -14.83 -12.82 -5.90
CA VAL A 173 -15.77 -13.66 -5.15
C VAL A 173 -16.22 -14.86 -5.98
N GLU A 174 -16.48 -14.69 -7.26
CA GLU A 174 -16.79 -15.80 -8.17
C GLU A 174 -15.62 -16.79 -8.26
N ALA A 175 -14.39 -16.31 -8.45
CA ALA A 175 -13.21 -17.15 -8.49
C ALA A 175 -13.00 -17.92 -7.17
N LEU A 176 -13.21 -17.29 -6.01
CA LEU A 176 -13.10 -17.94 -4.71
C LEU A 176 -14.16 -19.04 -4.49
N ASN A 177 -15.36 -18.85 -5.01
CA ASN A 177 -16.42 -19.87 -4.93
C ASN A 177 -16.19 -21.07 -5.88
N ASN A 178 -15.34 -20.91 -6.88
CA ASN A 178 -14.97 -21.95 -7.86
C ASN A 178 -13.67 -22.70 -7.48
N LEU A 179 -13.11 -22.44 -6.30
CA LEU A 179 -11.95 -23.13 -5.76
C LEU A 179 -12.36 -24.45 -5.08
#